data_65b0a932fe8c75d84bdcf43af53111ce
#
_entry.id   65b0a932fe8c75d84bdcf43af53111ce
#
_cell.length_a   1.000
_cell.length_b   1.000
_cell.length_c   1.000
_cell.angle_alpha   90.00
_cell.angle_beta   90.00
_cell.angle_gamma   90.00
#
_symmetry.space_group_name_H-M   'P 1'
#
loop_
_entity.id
_entity.type
_entity.pdbx_description
1 polymer ?
#
loop_
_entity_poly.entity_id
_entity_poly.type
_entity_poly.pdbx_seq_one_letter_code
_entity_poly.pdbx_strand_id
1 'polypeptide(L)'
;MNELQIFKNAEFGEVRAVAHEGQPWFVAKDVCDNLCLDTSNLSKMLDEDEKGTYSIRTPGGPQEMSIISEPGLYSLVLRSRKPEAKAFKRWIVHEVLPAIRKHGIYATENVVNQILDNPEFGIQLLTALKEEREARVNAEKRVAILSHVRKTYTTTEIAKELGFRSAVAFNRVLCEQHIQYKQNGTYVLYAEYAE
;
A
#
# COMPACT_ATOMS: atom_id res chain seq x y z
N MET A 1 -14.11 9.47 -3.78
CA MET A 1 -14.05 9.41 -5.25
C MET A 1 -12.57 9.43 -5.61
N ASN A 2 -12.05 8.35 -6.17
CA ASN A 2 -10.64 8.30 -6.58
C ASN A 2 -10.52 9.10 -7.89
N GLU A 3 -9.90 10.27 -7.82
CA GLU A 3 -9.64 11.09 -9.00
C GLU A 3 -8.55 10.45 -9.87
N LEU A 4 -8.81 10.39 -11.16
CA LEU A 4 -7.82 10.00 -12.16
C LEU A 4 -6.77 11.10 -12.23
N GLN A 5 -5.53 10.79 -11.90
CA GLN A 5 -4.40 11.70 -12.03
C GLN A 5 -3.62 11.38 -13.31
N ILE A 6 -3.14 12.41 -14.01
CA ILE A 6 -2.30 12.25 -15.20
C ILE A 6 -0.89 12.69 -14.82
N PHE A 7 0.03 11.74 -14.77
CA PHE A 7 1.45 12.04 -14.64
C PHE A 7 2.06 12.28 -16.01
N LYS A 8 2.73 13.43 -16.16
CA LYS A 8 3.43 13.80 -17.38
C LYS A 8 4.93 13.79 -17.13
N ASN A 9 5.64 12.98 -17.87
CA ASN A 9 7.10 12.95 -17.87
C ASN A 9 7.61 13.21 -19.28
N ALA A 10 8.62 14.08 -19.42
CA ALA A 10 9.15 14.45 -20.72
C ALA A 10 9.79 13.28 -21.47
N GLU A 11 10.33 12.31 -20.75
CA GLU A 11 11.04 11.14 -21.32
C GLU A 11 10.11 9.94 -21.52
N PHE A 12 9.14 9.74 -20.61
CA PHE A 12 8.26 8.57 -20.60
C PHE A 12 6.82 8.87 -21.02
N GLY A 13 6.50 10.12 -21.37
CA GLY A 13 5.15 10.50 -21.82
C GLY A 13 4.14 10.68 -20.69
N GLU A 14 2.85 10.55 -21.04
CA GLU A 14 1.74 10.67 -20.10
C GLU A 14 1.28 9.30 -19.62
N VAL A 15 1.04 9.15 -18.31
CA VAL A 15 0.53 7.94 -17.70
C VAL A 15 -0.61 8.31 -16.76
N ARG A 16 -1.76 7.68 -16.96
CA ARG A 16 -2.90 7.79 -16.04
C ARG A 16 -2.66 6.93 -14.79
N ALA A 17 -2.94 7.52 -13.65
CA ALA A 17 -2.85 6.82 -12.37
C ALA A 17 -4.13 7.00 -11.55
N VAL A 18 -4.40 6.04 -10.70
CA VAL A 18 -5.51 6.03 -9.74
C VAL A 18 -4.98 5.68 -8.36
N ALA A 19 -5.57 6.24 -7.32
CA ALA A 19 -5.28 5.80 -5.96
C ALA A 19 -6.11 4.54 -5.67
N HIS A 20 -5.45 3.42 -5.41
CA HIS A 20 -6.07 2.17 -5.01
C HIS A 20 -5.44 1.70 -3.70
N GLU A 21 -6.27 1.51 -2.67
CA GLU A 21 -5.82 1.17 -1.31
C GLU A 21 -4.75 2.12 -0.73
N GLY A 22 -4.84 3.42 -1.09
CA GLY A 22 -3.90 4.44 -0.61
C GLY A 22 -2.54 4.44 -1.33
N GLN A 23 -2.36 3.59 -2.35
CA GLN A 23 -1.16 3.50 -3.18
C GLN A 23 -1.45 3.95 -4.62
N PRO A 24 -0.46 4.51 -5.34
CA PRO A 24 -0.60 4.84 -6.75
C PRO A 24 -0.59 3.57 -7.60
N TRP A 25 -1.59 3.45 -8.48
CA TRP A 25 -1.67 2.41 -9.49
C TRP A 25 -1.77 3.05 -10.87
N PHE A 26 -1.09 2.50 -11.84
CA PHE A 26 -0.93 3.07 -13.18
C PHE A 26 -1.70 2.28 -14.22
N VAL A 27 -2.28 2.94 -15.22
CA VAL A 27 -2.97 2.26 -16.31
C VAL A 27 -1.93 1.48 -17.15
N ALA A 28 -2.08 0.17 -17.15
CA ALA A 28 -1.13 -0.76 -17.74
C ALA A 28 -0.87 -0.49 -19.23
N LYS A 29 -1.92 -0.12 -19.97
CA LYS A 29 -1.81 0.23 -21.38
C LYS A 29 -0.91 1.43 -21.61
N ASP A 30 -1.09 2.51 -20.84
CA ASP A 30 -0.30 3.74 -21.01
C ASP A 30 1.18 3.47 -20.74
N VAL A 31 1.47 2.68 -19.69
CA VAL A 31 2.84 2.29 -19.36
C VAL A 31 3.46 1.41 -20.46
N CYS A 32 2.72 0.43 -20.98
CA CYS A 32 3.21 -0.44 -22.05
C CYS A 32 3.47 0.34 -23.34
N ASP A 33 2.54 1.23 -23.72
CA ASP A 33 2.68 2.07 -24.91
C ASP A 33 3.94 2.95 -24.78
N ASN A 34 4.14 3.56 -23.62
CA ASN A 34 5.31 4.40 -23.33
C ASN A 34 6.63 3.61 -23.28
N LEU A 35 6.61 2.36 -22.85
CA LEU A 35 7.79 1.50 -22.78
C LEU A 35 8.01 0.64 -24.03
N CYS A 36 7.16 0.75 -25.05
CA CYS A 36 7.16 -0.09 -26.25
C CYS A 36 7.06 -1.58 -25.91
N LEU A 37 6.19 -1.93 -24.96
CA LEU A 37 5.91 -3.30 -24.52
C LEU A 37 4.53 -3.74 -25.02
N ASP A 38 4.37 -5.05 -25.22
CA ASP A 38 3.09 -5.64 -25.59
C ASP A 38 2.28 -5.97 -24.33
N THR A 39 1.08 -5.42 -24.21
CA THR A 39 0.15 -5.65 -23.12
C THR A 39 -0.26 -7.11 -22.96
N SER A 40 -0.24 -7.90 -24.04
CA SER A 40 -0.56 -9.35 -24.02
C SER A 40 0.39 -10.18 -23.15
N ASN A 41 1.58 -9.66 -22.89
CA ASN A 41 2.60 -10.34 -22.10
C ASN A 41 2.63 -9.91 -20.62
N LEU A 42 1.79 -8.98 -20.19
CA LEU A 42 1.78 -8.46 -18.82
C LEU A 42 1.63 -9.55 -17.75
N SER A 43 0.74 -10.51 -17.98
CA SER A 43 0.51 -11.64 -17.06
C SER A 43 1.73 -12.54 -16.84
N LYS A 44 2.69 -12.53 -17.79
CA LYS A 44 3.96 -13.28 -17.70
C LYS A 44 5.10 -12.44 -17.14
N MET A 45 4.94 -11.13 -17.13
CA MET A 45 5.97 -10.16 -16.76
C MET A 45 5.82 -9.64 -15.34
N LEU A 46 4.61 -9.72 -14.79
CA LEU A 46 4.22 -9.17 -13.50
C LEU A 46 3.69 -10.27 -12.58
N ASP A 47 3.99 -10.15 -11.31
CA ASP A 47 3.44 -11.00 -10.27
C ASP A 47 1.97 -10.63 -9.98
N GLU A 48 1.23 -11.49 -9.23
CA GLU A 48 -0.21 -11.30 -9.02
C GLU A 48 -0.53 -10.04 -8.21
N ASP A 49 0.35 -9.61 -7.31
CA ASP A 49 0.26 -8.41 -6.50
C ASP A 49 0.70 -7.13 -7.24
N GLU A 50 1.35 -7.28 -8.40
CA GLU A 50 1.80 -6.18 -9.24
C GLU A 50 0.76 -5.75 -10.28
N LYS A 51 -0.32 -6.51 -10.46
CA LYS A 51 -1.36 -6.27 -11.48
C LYS A 51 -2.76 -6.34 -10.90
N GLY A 52 -3.68 -5.60 -11.48
CA GLY A 52 -5.08 -5.57 -11.08
C GLY A 52 -5.99 -5.05 -12.18
N THR A 53 -7.28 -4.97 -11.86
CA THR A 53 -8.29 -4.36 -12.73
C THR A 53 -9.03 -3.29 -11.94
N TYR A 54 -9.28 -2.16 -12.56
CA TYR A 54 -9.97 -1.05 -11.93
C TYR A 54 -10.95 -0.38 -12.90
N SER A 55 -12.15 -0.05 -12.41
CA SER A 55 -13.15 0.66 -13.18
C SER A 55 -12.86 2.16 -13.19
N ILE A 56 -12.44 2.68 -14.34
CA ILE A 56 -12.10 4.08 -14.55
C ILE A 56 -13.24 4.77 -15.30
N ARG A 57 -13.69 5.91 -14.80
CA ARG A 57 -14.71 6.72 -15.44
C ARG A 57 -14.09 7.47 -16.62
N THR A 58 -14.53 7.17 -17.84
CA THR A 58 -14.13 7.85 -19.07
C THR A 58 -15.29 8.66 -19.63
N PRO A 59 -15.07 9.59 -20.60
CA PRO A 59 -16.15 10.30 -21.27
C PRO A 59 -17.20 9.39 -21.92
N GLY A 60 -16.81 8.14 -22.27
CA GLY A 60 -17.70 7.11 -22.82
C GLY A 60 -18.38 6.23 -21.75
N GLY A 61 -18.24 6.55 -20.47
CA GLY A 61 -18.75 5.77 -19.34
C GLY A 61 -17.66 5.03 -18.56
N PRO A 62 -18.02 4.26 -17.50
CA PRO A 62 -17.08 3.47 -16.74
C PRO A 62 -16.51 2.34 -17.61
N GLN A 63 -15.19 2.21 -17.63
CA GLN A 63 -14.47 1.15 -18.34
C GLN A 63 -13.55 0.41 -17.38
N GLU A 64 -13.57 -0.90 -17.43
CA GLU A 64 -12.59 -1.72 -16.73
C GLU A 64 -11.24 -1.67 -17.45
N MET A 65 -10.22 -1.23 -16.75
CA MET A 65 -8.86 -1.13 -17.26
C MET A 65 -7.92 -1.92 -16.38
N SER A 66 -6.95 -2.60 -17.03
CA SER A 66 -5.84 -3.20 -16.31
C SER A 66 -4.96 -2.11 -15.72
N ILE A 67 -4.63 -2.25 -14.45
CA ILE A 67 -3.75 -1.36 -13.70
C ILE A 67 -2.55 -2.14 -13.18
N ILE A 68 -1.46 -1.45 -12.94
CA ILE A 68 -0.23 -2.02 -12.36
C ILE A 68 0.21 -1.18 -11.17
N SER A 69 0.74 -1.85 -10.17
CA SER A 69 1.30 -1.21 -8.97
C SER A 69 2.63 -0.51 -9.29
N GLU A 70 3.15 0.28 -8.36
CA GLU A 70 4.46 0.91 -8.49
C GLU A 70 5.60 -0.12 -8.62
N PRO A 71 5.67 -1.22 -7.83
CA PRO A 71 6.60 -2.30 -8.10
C PRO A 71 6.49 -2.89 -9.51
N GLY A 72 5.26 -3.10 -10.01
CA GLY A 72 5.02 -3.58 -11.36
C GLY A 72 5.51 -2.61 -12.43
N LEU A 73 5.34 -1.29 -12.23
CA LEU A 73 5.93 -0.28 -13.11
C LEU A 73 7.46 -0.43 -13.19
N TYR A 74 8.14 -0.56 -12.05
CA TYR A 74 9.60 -0.77 -12.03
C TYR A 74 10.01 -2.07 -12.70
N SER A 75 9.27 -3.16 -12.49
CA SER A 75 9.49 -4.45 -13.15
C SER A 75 9.44 -4.33 -14.68
N LEU A 76 8.49 -3.56 -15.22
CA LEU A 76 8.37 -3.30 -16.67
C LEU A 76 9.48 -2.37 -17.18
N VAL A 77 9.81 -1.29 -16.48
CA VAL A 77 10.89 -0.37 -16.87
C VAL A 77 12.22 -1.11 -16.95
N LEU A 78 12.53 -1.95 -15.97
CA LEU A 78 13.79 -2.72 -15.94
C LEU A 78 13.90 -3.75 -17.08
N ARG A 79 12.79 -4.20 -17.65
CA ARG A 79 12.72 -5.15 -18.79
C ARG A 79 12.65 -4.46 -20.15
N SER A 80 12.29 -3.17 -20.20
CA SER A 80 12.17 -2.42 -21.43
C SER A 80 13.51 -2.27 -22.15
N ARG A 81 13.45 -2.28 -23.49
CA ARG A 81 14.61 -2.05 -24.38
C ARG A 81 14.75 -0.58 -24.78
N LYS A 82 13.81 0.27 -24.39
CA LYS A 82 13.81 1.69 -24.70
C LYS A 82 15.07 2.36 -24.14
N PRO A 83 15.73 3.28 -24.88
CA PRO A 83 16.96 3.95 -24.43
C PRO A 83 16.83 4.61 -23.06
N GLU A 84 15.71 5.32 -22.81
CA GLU A 84 15.41 6.01 -21.57
C GLU A 84 15.26 5.03 -20.40
N ALA A 85 14.59 3.90 -20.63
CA ALA A 85 14.46 2.83 -19.65
C ALA A 85 15.81 2.18 -19.33
N LYS A 86 16.71 2.02 -20.32
CA LYS A 86 18.09 1.56 -20.11
C LYS A 86 18.90 2.55 -19.29
N ALA A 87 18.74 3.85 -19.52
CA ALA A 87 19.40 4.90 -18.74
C ALA A 87 18.93 4.86 -17.28
N PHE A 88 17.63 4.74 -17.04
CA PHE A 88 17.05 4.59 -15.72
C PHE A 88 17.56 3.32 -15.01
N LYS A 89 17.55 2.18 -15.69
CA LYS A 89 18.10 0.93 -15.15
C LYS A 89 19.57 1.08 -14.76
N ARG A 90 20.38 1.72 -15.62
CA ARG A 90 21.79 1.97 -15.36
C ARG A 90 21.99 2.80 -14.10
N TRP A 91 21.24 3.90 -13.99
CA TRP A 91 21.26 4.77 -12.83
C TRP A 91 20.90 4.02 -11.53
N ILE A 92 19.79 3.27 -11.51
CA ILE A 92 19.39 2.46 -10.35
C ILE A 92 20.50 1.49 -9.93
N VAL A 93 21.05 0.73 -10.88
CA VAL A 93 21.98 -0.36 -10.59
C VAL A 93 23.39 0.15 -10.25
N HIS A 94 23.83 1.26 -10.86
CA HIS A 94 25.21 1.76 -10.66
C HIS A 94 25.31 2.83 -9.57
N GLU A 95 24.23 3.55 -9.26
CA GLU A 95 24.25 4.65 -8.30
C GLU A 95 23.37 4.38 -7.08
N VAL A 96 22.04 4.19 -7.29
CA VAL A 96 21.06 4.12 -6.20
C VAL A 96 21.29 2.90 -5.33
N LEU A 97 21.25 1.69 -5.90
CA LEU A 97 21.40 0.45 -5.13
C LEU A 97 22.78 0.34 -4.44
N PRO A 98 23.92 0.69 -5.08
CA PRO A 98 25.20 0.70 -4.40
C PRO A 98 25.28 1.71 -3.27
N ALA A 99 24.68 2.89 -3.42
CA ALA A 99 24.65 3.90 -2.36
C ALA A 99 23.84 3.39 -1.14
N ILE A 100 22.66 2.83 -1.38
CA ILE A 100 21.82 2.23 -0.32
C ILE A 100 22.58 1.09 0.37
N ARG A 101 23.23 0.19 -0.38
CA ARG A 101 23.99 -0.92 0.19
C ARG A 101 25.18 -0.47 1.04
N LYS A 102 25.89 0.57 0.62
CA LYS A 102 27.10 1.07 1.30
C LYS A 102 26.77 1.98 2.49
N HIS A 103 25.79 2.84 2.34
CA HIS A 103 25.50 3.94 3.27
C HIS A 103 24.13 3.82 3.97
N GLY A 104 23.29 2.88 3.57
CA GLY A 104 21.91 2.72 4.08
C GLY A 104 20.90 3.74 3.52
N ILE A 105 21.37 4.71 2.72
CA ILE A 105 20.56 5.80 2.17
C ILE A 105 21.08 6.19 0.78
N TYR A 106 20.16 6.64 -0.08
CA TYR A 106 20.45 7.38 -1.30
C TYR A 106 19.92 8.81 -1.18
N ALA A 107 20.76 9.80 -1.41
CA ALA A 107 20.37 11.20 -1.50
C ALA A 107 21.00 11.82 -2.76
N THR A 108 20.26 12.69 -3.44
CA THR A 108 20.81 13.43 -4.58
C THR A 108 21.86 14.45 -4.10
N GLU A 109 22.83 14.80 -4.96
CA GLU A 109 23.84 15.81 -4.62
C GLU A 109 23.23 17.13 -4.16
N ASN A 110 22.10 17.53 -4.75
CA ASN A 110 21.40 18.74 -4.32
C ASN A 110 20.95 18.67 -2.85
N VAL A 111 20.35 17.55 -2.43
CA VAL A 111 19.91 17.35 -1.05
C VAL A 111 21.12 17.28 -0.10
N VAL A 112 22.19 16.60 -0.51
CA VAL A 112 23.43 16.53 0.27
C VAL A 112 24.02 17.93 0.46
N ASN A 113 24.14 18.72 -0.60
CA ASN A 113 24.66 20.08 -0.53
C ASN A 113 23.78 21.00 0.33
N GLN A 114 22.45 20.90 0.19
CA GLN A 114 21.52 21.66 1.04
C GLN A 114 21.67 21.31 2.53
N ILE A 115 21.92 20.05 2.88
CA ILE A 115 22.16 19.63 4.27
C ILE A 115 23.51 20.14 4.77
N LEU A 116 24.55 20.12 3.91
CA LEU A 116 25.90 20.60 4.27
C LEU A 116 25.90 22.12 4.46
N ASP A 117 25.22 22.85 3.59
CA ASP A 117 25.15 24.33 3.65
C ASP A 117 24.19 24.79 4.76
N ASN A 118 23.19 24.02 5.08
CA ASN A 118 22.20 24.31 6.13
C ASN A 118 21.83 23.04 6.92
N PRO A 119 22.55 22.72 8.00
CA PRO A 119 22.26 21.55 8.85
C PRO A 119 20.84 21.53 9.43
N GLU A 120 20.22 22.69 9.64
CA GLU A 120 18.84 22.84 10.10
C GLU A 120 17.86 22.21 9.11
N PHE A 121 18.09 22.34 7.81
CA PHE A 121 17.31 21.67 6.76
C PHE A 121 17.38 20.14 6.91
N GLY A 122 18.56 19.59 7.23
CA GLY A 122 18.74 18.17 7.49
C GLY A 122 17.92 17.68 8.69
N ILE A 123 17.91 18.46 9.78
CA ILE A 123 17.11 18.16 10.97
C ILE A 123 15.60 18.18 10.64
N GLN A 124 15.13 19.18 9.91
CA GLN A 124 13.73 19.28 9.48
C GLN A 124 13.32 18.11 8.60
N LEU A 125 14.17 17.73 7.64
CA LEU A 125 13.91 16.58 6.74
C LEU A 125 13.80 15.28 7.53
N LEU A 126 14.72 15.00 8.45
CA LEU A 126 14.70 13.80 9.29
C LEU A 126 13.49 13.78 10.24
N THR A 127 13.10 14.94 10.75
CA THR A 127 11.92 15.07 11.62
C THR A 127 10.64 14.76 10.83
N ALA A 128 10.50 15.35 9.64
CA ALA A 128 9.35 15.08 8.76
C ALA A 128 9.26 13.59 8.37
N LEU A 129 10.38 12.96 8.02
CA LEU A 129 10.44 11.52 7.72
C LEU A 129 10.06 10.65 8.93
N LYS A 130 10.44 11.05 10.14
CA LYS A 130 10.06 10.36 11.36
C LYS A 130 8.54 10.44 11.59
N GLU A 131 7.97 11.63 11.47
CA GLU A 131 6.54 11.87 11.64
C GLU A 131 5.71 11.10 10.60
N GLU A 132 6.13 11.10 9.34
CA GLU A 132 5.49 10.33 8.27
C GLU A 132 5.53 8.82 8.56
N ARG A 133 6.68 8.31 9.00
CA ARG A 133 6.84 6.90 9.37
C ARG A 133 5.94 6.51 10.54
N GLU A 134 5.87 7.35 11.58
CA GLU A 134 4.98 7.12 12.72
C GLU A 134 3.50 7.16 12.30
N ALA A 135 3.11 8.11 11.45
CA ALA A 135 1.76 8.20 10.91
C ALA A 135 1.40 6.95 10.09
N ARG A 136 2.32 6.47 9.23
CA ARG A 136 2.12 5.26 8.44
C ARG A 136 1.97 4.01 9.31
N VAL A 137 2.84 3.81 10.30
CA VAL A 137 2.75 2.69 11.25
C VAL A 137 1.42 2.72 12.02
N ASN A 138 0.97 3.91 12.42
CA ASN A 138 -0.31 4.06 13.12
C ASN A 138 -1.50 3.79 12.19
N ALA A 139 -1.43 4.19 10.92
CA ALA A 139 -2.45 3.87 9.92
C ALA A 139 -2.51 2.36 9.66
N GLU A 140 -1.37 1.69 9.49
CA GLU A 140 -1.29 0.24 9.31
C GLU A 140 -1.89 -0.51 10.52
N LYS A 141 -1.60 -0.07 11.75
CA LYS A 141 -2.21 -0.62 12.97
C LYS A 141 -3.73 -0.46 12.99
N ARG A 142 -4.24 0.72 12.58
CA ARG A 142 -5.70 0.97 12.49
C ARG A 142 -6.35 0.07 11.45
N VAL A 143 -5.73 -0.10 10.28
CA VAL A 143 -6.23 -1.01 9.24
C VAL A 143 -6.23 -2.45 9.74
N ALA A 144 -5.17 -2.89 10.43
CA ALA A 144 -5.10 -4.22 11.02
C ALA A 144 -6.23 -4.43 12.04
N ILE A 145 -6.47 -3.49 12.94
CA ILE A 145 -7.58 -3.54 13.91
C ILE A 145 -8.92 -3.63 13.18
N LEU A 146 -9.16 -2.77 12.18
CA LEU A 146 -10.42 -2.75 11.41
C LEU A 146 -10.62 -4.03 10.58
N SER A 147 -9.55 -4.62 10.06
CA SER A 147 -9.62 -5.89 9.34
C SER A 147 -9.95 -7.07 10.28
N HIS A 148 -9.47 -7.02 11.51
CA HIS A 148 -9.87 -7.97 12.55
C HIS A 148 -11.34 -7.80 12.94
N VAL A 149 -11.84 -6.58 13.06
CA VAL A 149 -13.26 -6.30 13.37
C VAL A 149 -14.21 -6.78 12.27
N ARG A 150 -13.75 -6.87 11.01
CA ARG A 150 -14.57 -7.42 9.90
C ARG A 150 -14.62 -8.95 9.83
N LYS A 151 -13.74 -9.65 10.53
CA LYS A 151 -13.83 -11.11 10.68
C LYS A 151 -14.75 -11.41 11.86
N THR A 152 -15.87 -12.06 11.61
CA THR A 152 -16.71 -12.67 12.67
C THR A 152 -15.93 -13.84 13.25
N TYR A 153 -15.42 -13.67 14.46
CA TYR A 153 -14.82 -14.75 15.22
C TYR A 153 -15.89 -15.49 16.01
N THR A 154 -15.81 -16.80 16.03
CA THR A 154 -16.63 -17.59 16.96
C THR A 154 -16.15 -17.34 18.40
N THR A 155 -17.06 -17.43 19.36
CA THR A 155 -16.72 -17.30 20.79
C THR A 155 -15.61 -18.27 21.22
N THR A 156 -15.51 -19.41 20.54
CA THR A 156 -14.47 -20.43 20.79
C THR A 156 -13.08 -19.95 20.33
N GLU A 157 -12.99 -19.27 19.19
CA GLU A 157 -11.75 -18.72 18.65
C GLU A 157 -11.24 -17.59 19.55
N ILE A 158 -12.11 -16.65 19.94
CA ILE A 158 -11.77 -15.56 20.85
C ILE A 158 -11.31 -16.11 22.21
N ALA A 159 -12.03 -17.09 22.76
CA ALA A 159 -11.66 -17.71 24.03
C ALA A 159 -10.25 -18.34 23.98
N LYS A 160 -9.92 -19.00 22.87
CA LYS A 160 -8.60 -19.61 22.64
C LYS A 160 -7.49 -18.56 22.56
N GLU A 161 -7.72 -17.48 21.82
CA GLU A 161 -6.76 -16.41 21.63
C GLU A 161 -6.46 -15.64 22.91
N LEU A 162 -7.48 -15.47 23.76
CA LEU A 162 -7.36 -14.86 25.09
C LEU A 162 -6.88 -15.83 26.18
N GLY A 163 -6.53 -17.07 25.84
CA GLY A 163 -5.99 -18.06 26.77
C GLY A 163 -7.03 -18.72 27.69
N PHE A 164 -8.31 -18.64 27.38
CA PHE A 164 -9.34 -19.34 28.13
C PHE A 164 -9.42 -20.83 27.74
N ARG A 165 -9.69 -21.69 28.72
CA ARG A 165 -9.81 -23.15 28.51
C ARG A 165 -11.01 -23.54 27.62
N SER A 166 -12.05 -22.72 27.58
CA SER A 166 -13.26 -22.97 26.77
C SER A 166 -14.07 -21.71 26.56
N ALA A 167 -14.93 -21.70 25.53
CA ALA A 167 -15.92 -20.65 25.29
C ALA A 167 -16.89 -20.46 26.49
N VAL A 168 -17.17 -21.54 27.22
CA VAL A 168 -18.03 -21.48 28.41
C VAL A 168 -17.35 -20.67 29.53
N ALA A 169 -16.06 -20.92 29.79
CA ALA A 169 -15.30 -20.15 30.78
C ALA A 169 -15.20 -18.67 30.39
N PHE A 170 -14.98 -18.38 29.11
CA PHE A 170 -14.94 -17.01 28.58
C PHE A 170 -16.30 -16.30 28.72
N ASN A 171 -17.40 -16.94 28.28
CA ASN A 171 -18.76 -16.39 28.41
C ASN A 171 -19.13 -16.13 29.89
N ARG A 172 -18.69 -16.96 30.83
CA ARG A 172 -18.93 -16.73 32.24
C ARG A 172 -18.28 -15.42 32.72
N VAL A 173 -17.01 -15.20 32.35
CA VAL A 173 -16.30 -13.94 32.69
C VAL A 173 -17.00 -12.73 32.07
N LEU A 174 -17.44 -12.81 30.83
CA LEU A 174 -18.17 -11.73 30.18
C LEU A 174 -19.51 -11.42 30.89
N CYS A 175 -20.19 -12.43 31.41
CA CYS A 175 -21.40 -12.23 32.20
C CYS A 175 -21.08 -11.62 33.58
N GLU A 176 -20.00 -12.06 34.24
CA GLU A 176 -19.54 -11.51 35.53
C GLU A 176 -19.13 -10.04 35.41
N GLN A 177 -18.56 -9.65 34.25
CA GLN A 177 -18.16 -8.27 33.95
C GLN A 177 -19.30 -7.40 33.40
N HIS A 178 -20.54 -7.90 33.36
CA HIS A 178 -21.74 -7.20 32.82
C HIS A 178 -21.59 -6.76 31.36
N ILE A 179 -20.79 -7.47 30.54
CA ILE A 179 -20.63 -7.22 29.11
C ILE A 179 -21.77 -7.89 28.34
N GLN A 180 -22.15 -9.10 28.76
CA GLN A 180 -23.24 -9.86 28.15
C GLN A 180 -24.10 -10.58 29.23
N TYR A 181 -25.28 -11.01 28.84
CA TYR A 181 -26.17 -11.82 29.69
C TYR A 181 -26.81 -12.94 28.84
N LYS A 182 -27.28 -13.98 29.52
CA LYS A 182 -27.93 -15.12 28.85
C LYS A 182 -29.43 -14.92 28.81
N GLN A 183 -30.02 -14.89 27.61
CA GLN A 183 -31.46 -14.78 27.38
C GLN A 183 -31.90 -15.93 26.45
N ASN A 184 -32.87 -16.73 26.86
CA ASN A 184 -33.41 -17.83 26.06
C ASN A 184 -32.34 -18.78 25.47
N GLY A 185 -31.30 -19.07 26.22
CA GLY A 185 -30.21 -19.94 25.77
C GLY A 185 -29.10 -19.27 24.95
N THR A 186 -29.30 -18.03 24.51
CA THR A 186 -28.35 -17.25 23.71
C THR A 186 -27.71 -16.16 24.55
N TYR A 187 -26.45 -15.83 24.26
CA TYR A 187 -25.75 -14.71 24.89
C TYR A 187 -26.03 -13.43 24.12
N VAL A 188 -26.43 -12.36 24.82
CA VAL A 188 -26.79 -11.05 24.28
C VAL A 188 -25.93 -10.00 24.98
N LEU A 189 -25.41 -9.03 24.23
CA LEU A 189 -24.66 -7.90 24.78
C LEU A 189 -25.60 -6.94 25.53
N TYR A 190 -25.10 -6.31 26.59
CA TYR A 190 -25.78 -5.16 27.18
C TYR A 190 -25.76 -3.97 26.21
N ALA A 191 -26.75 -3.07 26.34
CA ALA A 191 -26.96 -1.97 25.39
C ALA A 191 -25.69 -1.07 25.22
N GLU A 192 -24.84 -0.97 26.22
CA GLU A 192 -23.59 -0.21 26.20
C GLU A 192 -22.54 -0.83 25.24
N TYR A 193 -22.69 -2.09 24.86
CA TYR A 193 -21.75 -2.84 23.99
C TYR A 193 -22.40 -3.32 22.70
N ALA A 194 -23.64 -2.92 22.41
CA ALA A 194 -24.46 -3.43 21.31
C ALA A 194 -24.56 -2.42 20.15
N GLU A 195 -23.44 -1.78 19.72
CA GLU A 195 -23.38 -0.97 18.50
C GLU A 195 -23.13 -1.80 17.22
#